data_64c566d9181179fb163571eba2f3e64c
#
_entry.id   64c566d9181179fb163571eba2f3e64c
#
_cell.length_a   1.000
_cell.length_b   1.000
_cell.length_c   1.000
_cell.angle_alpha   90.00
_cell.angle_beta   90.00
_cell.angle_gamma   90.00
#
_symmetry.space_group_name_H-M   'P 1'
#
loop_
_entity.id
_entity.type
_entity.pdbx_description
1 polymer ?
#
loop_
_entity_poly.entity_id
_entity_poly.type
_entity_poly.pdbx_seq_one_letter_code
_entity_poly.pdbx_strand_id
1 'polypeptide(L)'
;MIPTLPPILSRLRNALASLSILAGAAGILAGTLAPWAAFRVFHNIEINLPGWTFVWGGLSLAVAVLVFLGARKSPILCLLGALFVLHWTAEGQKRVPERVKFQLAGAQMNFSVSINRLLDQFHIPDVEVANLDTPNSELLGVGLGWAIGGAYVLLLGALIGLPGDPIAVWVYKRTAKARCRVCQTRWLVSRAALFCPSCGASVLPTHVRLCPQCQTQAKRGDVHCIACGSELPKLPVNPR
;
A
#
# COMPACT_ATOMS: atom_id res chain seq x y z
N MET A 1 21.81 1.88 -15.58
CA MET A 1 21.16 0.62 -16.04
C MET A 1 20.80 -0.16 -14.78
N ILE A 2 19.53 -0.40 -14.53
CA ILE A 2 19.11 -1.29 -13.44
C ILE A 2 19.33 -2.71 -13.98
N PRO A 3 20.13 -3.56 -13.32
CA PRO A 3 20.34 -4.93 -13.78
C PRO A 3 18.98 -5.64 -13.84
N THR A 4 18.62 -6.11 -15.02
CA THR A 4 17.39 -6.88 -15.21
C THR A 4 17.58 -8.23 -14.54
N LEU A 5 16.81 -8.49 -13.48
CA LEU A 5 16.77 -9.77 -12.81
C LEU A 5 16.44 -10.90 -13.80
N PRO A 6 17.02 -12.09 -13.66
CA PRO A 6 16.63 -13.26 -14.45
C PRO A 6 15.11 -13.47 -14.39
N PRO A 7 14.45 -13.93 -15.48
CA PRO A 7 13.00 -14.02 -15.56
C PRO A 7 12.37 -14.89 -14.47
N ILE A 8 13.07 -15.89 -13.97
CA ILE A 8 12.60 -16.74 -12.86
C ILE A 8 12.56 -15.95 -11.55
N LEU A 9 13.62 -15.20 -11.23
CA LEU A 9 13.68 -14.38 -10.02
C LEU A 9 12.66 -13.24 -10.03
N SER A 10 12.38 -12.66 -11.21
CA SER A 10 11.34 -11.62 -11.32
C SER A 10 9.93 -12.19 -11.10
N ARG A 11 9.64 -13.40 -11.57
CA ARG A 11 8.36 -14.08 -11.32
C ARG A 11 8.19 -14.44 -9.85
N LEU A 12 9.23 -14.99 -9.22
CA LEU A 12 9.24 -15.34 -7.79
C LEU A 12 9.01 -14.09 -6.92
N ARG A 13 9.74 -13.01 -7.20
CA ARG A 13 9.55 -11.72 -6.52
C ARG A 13 8.12 -11.22 -6.62
N ASN A 14 7.53 -11.22 -7.82
CA ASN A 14 6.16 -10.73 -8.03
C ASN A 14 5.12 -11.63 -7.34
N ALA A 15 5.34 -12.94 -7.31
CA ALA A 15 4.49 -13.86 -6.56
C ALA A 15 4.56 -13.60 -5.05
N LEU A 16 5.78 -13.45 -4.50
CA LEU A 16 5.97 -13.12 -3.07
C LEU A 16 5.34 -11.78 -2.71
N ALA A 17 5.54 -10.74 -3.55
CA ALA A 17 4.91 -9.44 -3.35
C ALA A 17 3.39 -9.55 -3.30
N SER A 18 2.79 -10.25 -4.27
CA SER A 18 1.33 -10.43 -4.34
C SER A 18 0.79 -11.21 -3.14
N LEU A 19 1.45 -12.27 -2.71
CA LEU A 19 1.07 -13.06 -1.54
C LEU A 19 1.15 -12.23 -0.26
N SER A 20 2.24 -11.49 -0.06
CA SER A 20 2.40 -10.61 1.10
C SER A 20 1.35 -9.50 1.12
N ILE A 21 1.05 -8.87 -0.03
CA ILE A 21 0.02 -7.85 -0.15
C ILE A 21 -1.35 -8.42 0.24
N LEU A 22 -1.72 -9.60 -0.26
CA LEU A 22 -2.99 -10.24 0.07
C LEU A 22 -3.07 -10.67 1.53
N ALA A 23 -1.99 -11.25 2.07
CA ALA A 23 -1.92 -11.64 3.48
C ALA A 23 -2.02 -10.42 4.41
N GLY A 24 -1.34 -9.32 4.06
CA GLY A 24 -1.43 -8.07 4.81
C GLY A 24 -2.83 -7.46 4.79
N ALA A 25 -3.49 -7.44 3.61
CA ALA A 25 -4.86 -6.98 3.49
C ALA A 25 -5.85 -7.87 4.28
N ALA A 26 -5.66 -9.19 4.27
CA ALA A 26 -6.44 -10.11 5.08
C ALA A 26 -6.24 -9.88 6.59
N GLY A 27 -5.00 -9.60 7.02
CA GLY A 27 -4.68 -9.24 8.41
C GLY A 27 -5.37 -7.95 8.85
N ILE A 28 -5.37 -6.91 7.99
CA ILE A 28 -6.08 -5.65 8.26
C ILE A 28 -7.59 -5.92 8.35
N LEU A 29 -8.16 -6.70 7.43
CA LEU A 29 -9.58 -7.05 7.43
C LEU A 29 -9.96 -7.80 8.72
N ALA A 30 -9.23 -8.86 9.07
CA ALA A 30 -9.45 -9.62 10.29
C ALA A 30 -9.32 -8.73 11.53
N GLY A 31 -8.29 -7.88 11.57
CA GLY A 31 -8.06 -6.95 12.66
C GLY A 31 -9.18 -5.91 12.82
N THR A 32 -9.76 -5.42 11.73
CA THR A 32 -10.86 -4.44 11.79
C THR A 32 -12.20 -5.07 12.18
N LEU A 33 -12.39 -6.35 11.90
CA LEU A 33 -13.57 -7.11 12.34
C LEU A 33 -13.46 -7.59 13.79
N ALA A 34 -12.24 -7.81 14.27
CA ALA A 34 -11.97 -8.18 15.66
C ALA A 34 -12.13 -6.97 16.60
N PRO A 35 -12.29 -7.20 17.92
CA PRO A 35 -12.49 -6.12 18.89
C PRO A 35 -11.25 -5.23 18.99
N TRP A 36 -11.46 -3.91 18.86
CA TRP A 36 -10.47 -2.87 19.12
C TRP A 36 -10.55 -2.34 20.55
N ALA A 37 -11.72 -2.46 21.16
CA ALA A 37 -11.89 -2.17 22.57
C ALA A 37 -12.65 -3.32 23.23
N ALA A 38 -12.22 -3.69 24.45
CA ALA A 38 -12.86 -4.65 25.30
C ALA A 38 -12.95 -4.07 26.70
N PHE A 39 -14.13 -4.11 27.30
CA PHE A 39 -14.33 -3.64 28.66
C PHE A 39 -15.45 -4.42 29.34
N ARG A 40 -15.43 -4.46 30.68
CA ARG A 40 -16.42 -5.16 31.48
C ARG A 40 -17.40 -4.16 32.10
N VAL A 41 -18.66 -4.51 32.00
CA VAL A 41 -19.79 -3.79 32.62
C VAL A 41 -20.42 -4.70 33.67
N PHE A 42 -20.80 -4.14 34.81
CA PHE A 42 -21.37 -4.89 35.91
C PHE A 42 -20.54 -6.11 36.37
N HIS A 43 -19.21 -6.00 36.31
CA HIS A 43 -18.22 -7.02 36.67
C HIS A 43 -18.22 -8.30 35.81
N ASN A 44 -19.34 -8.68 35.19
CA ASN A 44 -19.52 -9.99 34.52
C ASN A 44 -19.82 -9.89 33.03
N ILE A 45 -20.20 -8.73 32.51
CA ILE A 45 -20.57 -8.57 31.11
C ILE A 45 -19.39 -7.96 30.33
N GLU A 46 -18.78 -8.76 29.49
CA GLU A 46 -17.70 -8.27 28.59
C GLU A 46 -18.32 -7.74 27.29
N ILE A 47 -18.05 -6.46 27.00
CA ILE A 47 -18.48 -5.80 25.78
C ILE A 47 -17.25 -5.63 24.88
N ASN A 48 -17.37 -6.21 23.68
CA ASN A 48 -16.34 -6.19 22.65
C ASN A 48 -16.79 -5.27 21.50
N LEU A 49 -16.07 -4.16 21.29
CA LEU A 49 -16.34 -3.24 20.19
C LEU A 49 -15.40 -3.54 19.01
N PRO A 50 -15.95 -4.02 17.87
CA PRO A 50 -15.15 -4.31 16.70
C PRO A 50 -14.54 -3.02 16.10
N GLY A 51 -13.39 -3.14 15.43
CA GLY A 51 -12.64 -1.99 14.91
C GLY A 51 -13.44 -1.14 13.93
N TRP A 52 -14.29 -1.74 13.10
CA TRP A 52 -15.09 -1.02 12.12
C TRP A 52 -16.10 -0.03 12.71
N THR A 53 -16.45 -0.15 13.99
CA THR A 53 -17.31 0.83 14.71
C THR A 53 -16.59 2.15 14.95
N PHE A 54 -15.28 2.16 14.88
CA PHE A 54 -14.46 3.37 14.97
C PHE A 54 -14.15 3.89 13.57
N VAL A 55 -14.12 5.21 13.39
CA VAL A 55 -13.82 5.86 12.10
C VAL A 55 -12.48 5.36 11.53
N TRP A 56 -11.48 5.23 12.39
CA TRP A 56 -10.13 4.78 11.99
C TRP A 56 -10.14 3.32 11.50
N GLY A 57 -10.90 2.46 12.16
CA GLY A 57 -11.07 1.08 11.72
C GLY A 57 -11.88 0.97 10.45
N GLY A 58 -12.94 1.76 10.28
CA GLY A 58 -13.69 1.84 9.03
C GLY A 58 -12.83 2.28 7.83
N LEU A 59 -11.94 3.25 8.03
CA LEU A 59 -10.97 3.67 7.01
C LEU A 59 -9.95 2.57 6.70
N SER A 60 -9.46 1.86 7.70
CA SER A 60 -8.56 0.72 7.52
C SER A 60 -9.24 -0.42 6.75
N LEU A 61 -10.51 -0.69 7.04
CA LEU A 61 -11.35 -1.63 6.30
C LEU A 61 -11.47 -1.24 4.83
N ALA A 62 -11.72 0.04 4.53
CA ALA A 62 -11.81 0.53 3.16
C ALA A 62 -10.49 0.30 2.39
N VAL A 63 -9.33 0.53 3.02
CA VAL A 63 -8.02 0.22 2.41
C VAL A 63 -7.91 -1.27 2.09
N ALA A 64 -8.24 -2.15 3.02
CA ALA A 64 -8.18 -3.59 2.80
C ALA A 64 -9.07 -4.02 1.61
N VAL A 65 -10.31 -3.52 1.55
CA VAL A 65 -11.24 -3.78 0.44
C VAL A 65 -10.68 -3.27 -0.89
N LEU A 66 -10.13 -2.05 -0.94
CA LEU A 66 -9.52 -1.50 -2.17
C LEU A 66 -8.35 -2.35 -2.67
N VAL A 67 -7.53 -2.90 -1.76
CA VAL A 67 -6.45 -3.83 -2.12
C VAL A 67 -7.02 -5.09 -2.78
N PHE A 68 -8.08 -5.68 -2.22
CA PHE A 68 -8.73 -6.85 -2.82
C PHE A 68 -9.38 -6.53 -4.16
N LEU A 69 -10.02 -5.37 -4.32
CA LEU A 69 -10.69 -4.96 -5.56
C LEU A 69 -9.74 -4.66 -6.72
N GLY A 70 -8.48 -4.37 -6.47
CA GLY A 70 -7.55 -4.15 -7.58
C GLY A 70 -6.30 -3.34 -7.28
N ALA A 71 -6.24 -2.60 -6.17
CA ALA A 71 -5.07 -1.79 -5.81
C ALA A 71 -3.80 -2.64 -5.67
N ARG A 72 -3.93 -3.96 -5.43
CA ARG A 72 -2.82 -4.92 -5.39
C ARG A 72 -1.95 -4.95 -6.66
N LYS A 73 -2.49 -4.46 -7.80
CA LYS A 73 -1.75 -4.35 -9.07
C LYS A 73 -0.73 -3.22 -9.04
N SER A 74 -0.85 -2.27 -8.10
CA SER A 74 0.07 -1.16 -7.92
C SER A 74 0.68 -1.20 -6.53
N PRO A 75 1.92 -1.66 -6.40
CA PRO A 75 2.67 -1.64 -5.13
C PRO A 75 2.74 -0.25 -4.47
N ILE A 76 2.78 0.85 -5.26
CA ILE A 76 2.75 2.22 -4.71
C ILE A 76 1.44 2.49 -3.98
N LEU A 77 0.30 2.11 -4.55
CA LEU A 77 -0.99 2.29 -3.88
C LEU A 77 -1.09 1.45 -2.60
N CYS A 78 -0.55 0.22 -2.64
CA CYS A 78 -0.46 -0.63 -1.44
C CYS A 78 0.46 -0.03 -0.37
N LEU A 79 1.59 0.57 -0.78
CA LEU A 79 2.52 1.26 0.12
C LEU A 79 1.81 2.43 0.84
N LEU A 80 1.16 3.29 0.07
CA LEU A 80 0.40 4.42 0.62
C LEU A 80 -0.72 3.95 1.54
N GLY A 81 -1.44 2.90 1.14
CA GLY A 81 -2.48 2.28 1.97
C GLY A 81 -1.94 1.73 3.28
N ALA A 82 -0.79 1.03 3.26
CA ALA A 82 -0.15 0.52 4.45
C ALA A 82 0.28 1.64 5.42
N LEU A 83 0.93 2.68 4.90
CA LEU A 83 1.32 3.85 5.70
C LEU A 83 0.11 4.57 6.29
N PHE A 84 -0.97 4.67 5.52
CA PHE A 84 -2.23 5.24 5.97
C PHE A 84 -2.82 4.43 7.13
N VAL A 85 -2.91 3.09 7.00
CA VAL A 85 -3.41 2.22 8.06
C VAL A 85 -2.54 2.31 9.31
N LEU A 86 -1.20 2.29 9.17
CA LEU A 86 -0.28 2.43 10.31
C LEU A 86 -0.47 3.76 11.03
N HIS A 87 -0.59 4.87 10.29
CA HIS A 87 -0.85 6.18 10.88
C HIS A 87 -2.17 6.19 11.68
N TRP A 88 -3.26 5.72 11.06
CA TRP A 88 -4.58 5.74 11.68
C TRP A 88 -4.73 4.74 12.82
N THR A 89 -4.08 3.58 12.77
CA THR A 89 -4.08 2.64 13.89
C THR A 89 -3.26 3.17 15.07
N ALA A 90 -2.15 3.86 14.82
CA ALA A 90 -1.38 4.53 15.87
C ALA A 90 -2.21 5.64 16.57
N GLU A 91 -2.97 6.40 15.79
CA GLU A 91 -3.89 7.40 16.33
C GLU A 91 -5.06 6.73 17.07
N GLY A 92 -5.54 5.61 16.58
CA GLY A 92 -6.56 4.77 17.22
C GLY A 92 -6.11 4.27 18.60
N GLN A 93 -4.85 3.82 18.74
CA GLN A 93 -4.31 3.39 20.05
C GLN A 93 -4.42 4.47 21.14
N LYS A 94 -4.29 5.74 20.76
CA LYS A 94 -4.38 6.86 21.69
C LYS A 94 -5.83 7.23 21.99
N ARG A 95 -6.65 7.33 20.95
CA ARG A 95 -8.00 7.92 21.04
C ARG A 95 -9.11 6.93 21.37
N VAL A 96 -8.92 5.63 21.05
CA VAL A 96 -9.96 4.61 21.34
C VAL A 96 -10.22 4.51 22.84
N PRO A 97 -9.21 4.37 23.72
CA PRO A 97 -9.44 4.30 25.16
C PRO A 97 -10.12 5.55 25.70
N GLU A 98 -9.69 6.75 25.27
CA GLU A 98 -10.28 8.02 25.71
C GLU A 98 -11.75 8.12 25.31
N ARG A 99 -12.08 7.74 24.08
CA ARG A 99 -13.46 7.79 23.58
C ARG A 99 -14.36 6.78 24.29
N VAL A 100 -13.83 5.58 24.56
CA VAL A 100 -14.55 4.55 25.33
C VAL A 100 -14.80 5.06 26.76
N LYS A 101 -13.78 5.59 27.45
CA LYS A 101 -13.93 6.16 28.78
C LYS A 101 -14.94 7.30 28.83
N PHE A 102 -14.90 8.20 27.83
CA PHE A 102 -15.86 9.30 27.73
C PHE A 102 -17.30 8.80 27.53
N GLN A 103 -17.51 7.80 26.68
CA GLN A 103 -18.84 7.22 26.48
C GLN A 103 -19.34 6.45 27.72
N LEU A 104 -18.43 5.71 28.39
CA LEU A 104 -18.75 5.01 29.62
C LEU A 104 -19.10 5.99 30.77
N ALA A 105 -18.33 7.07 30.91
CA ALA A 105 -18.61 8.11 31.90
C ALA A 105 -19.99 8.76 31.63
N GLY A 106 -20.31 9.05 30.38
CA GLY A 106 -21.63 9.56 30.01
C GLY A 106 -22.76 8.57 30.28
N ALA A 107 -22.55 7.29 29.97
CA ALA A 107 -23.49 6.23 30.26
C ALA A 107 -23.68 6.02 31.78
N GLN A 108 -22.59 6.02 32.53
CA GLN A 108 -22.62 5.93 34.01
C GLN A 108 -23.39 7.09 34.63
N MET A 109 -23.15 8.34 34.14
CA MET A 109 -23.86 9.51 34.62
C MET A 109 -25.38 9.42 34.38
N ASN A 110 -25.78 9.01 33.16
CA ASN A 110 -27.20 8.86 32.85
C ASN A 110 -27.86 7.70 33.59
N PHE A 111 -27.15 6.59 33.75
CA PHE A 111 -27.63 5.39 34.41
C PHE A 111 -27.72 5.61 35.93
N SER A 112 -26.69 6.19 36.57
CA SER A 112 -26.69 6.47 38.00
C SER A 112 -27.80 7.43 38.36
N VAL A 113 -28.03 8.50 37.62
CA VAL A 113 -29.12 9.45 37.88
C VAL A 113 -30.50 8.76 37.80
N SER A 114 -30.68 7.81 36.88
CA SER A 114 -31.97 7.15 36.69
C SER A 114 -32.20 5.99 37.67
N ILE A 115 -31.16 5.19 37.92
CA ILE A 115 -31.28 3.98 38.74
C ILE A 115 -31.00 4.26 40.24
N ASN A 116 -30.01 5.09 40.55
CA ASN A 116 -29.74 5.41 41.95
C ASN A 116 -30.94 6.09 42.60
N ARG A 117 -31.72 6.89 41.85
CA ARG A 117 -33.00 7.40 42.33
C ARG A 117 -34.01 6.31 42.71
N LEU A 118 -33.99 5.19 41.99
CA LEU A 118 -34.82 3.99 42.30
C LEU A 118 -34.21 3.19 43.44
N LEU A 119 -32.89 3.02 43.47
CA LEU A 119 -32.18 2.25 44.47
C LEU A 119 -32.23 2.94 45.85
N ASP A 120 -32.16 4.28 45.89
CA ASP A 120 -32.33 5.08 47.10
C ASP A 120 -33.69 4.82 47.79
N GLN A 121 -34.75 4.59 46.98
CA GLN A 121 -36.08 4.21 47.51
C GLN A 121 -36.07 2.87 48.24
N PHE A 122 -35.15 1.98 47.86
CA PHE A 122 -35.04 0.62 48.43
C PHE A 122 -33.84 0.45 49.35
N HIS A 123 -33.10 1.54 49.67
CA HIS A 123 -31.88 1.50 50.51
C HIS A 123 -30.81 0.53 49.99
N ILE A 124 -30.71 0.39 48.68
CA ILE A 124 -29.72 -0.45 48.01
C ILE A 124 -28.49 0.41 47.70
N PRO A 125 -27.25 -0.08 47.94
CA PRO A 125 -26.04 0.67 47.66
C PRO A 125 -25.88 0.95 46.17
N ASP A 126 -25.24 2.08 45.83
CA ASP A 126 -24.97 2.52 44.49
C ASP A 126 -24.29 1.43 43.63
N VAL A 127 -24.77 1.25 42.42
CA VAL A 127 -24.24 0.27 41.46
C VAL A 127 -23.21 0.95 40.58
N GLU A 128 -21.98 0.50 40.63
CA GLU A 128 -20.91 0.91 39.74
C GLU A 128 -21.08 0.17 38.38
N VAL A 129 -21.31 0.96 37.32
CA VAL A 129 -21.60 0.41 35.99
C VAL A 129 -20.32 -0.07 35.29
N ALA A 130 -19.23 0.67 35.42
CA ALA A 130 -17.95 0.35 34.83
C ALA A 130 -16.79 0.97 35.62
N ASN A 131 -15.68 0.24 35.72
CA ASN A 131 -14.48 0.76 36.33
C ASN A 131 -13.74 1.67 35.34
N LEU A 132 -13.80 3.00 35.56
CA LEU A 132 -13.15 4.01 34.74
C LEU A 132 -11.64 4.11 34.97
N ASP A 133 -11.13 3.52 36.06
CA ASP A 133 -9.71 3.53 36.42
C ASP A 133 -8.91 2.45 35.68
N THR A 134 -9.59 1.65 34.86
CA THR A 134 -8.93 0.62 34.02
C THR A 134 -7.85 1.25 33.15
N PRO A 135 -6.61 0.73 33.19
CA PRO A 135 -5.51 1.27 32.37
C PRO A 135 -5.83 1.13 30.88
N ASN A 136 -5.41 2.13 30.09
CA ASN A 136 -5.71 2.19 28.66
C ASN A 136 -5.26 0.96 27.88
N SER A 137 -4.20 0.30 28.33
CA SER A 137 -3.68 -0.94 27.71
C SER A 137 -4.65 -2.12 27.81
N GLU A 138 -5.44 -2.19 28.88
CA GLU A 138 -6.42 -3.26 29.10
C GLU A 138 -7.71 -3.04 28.30
N LEU A 139 -7.99 -1.78 27.93
CA LEU A 139 -9.14 -1.43 27.09
C LEU A 139 -8.90 -1.73 25.61
N LEU A 140 -7.63 -1.93 25.19
CA LEU A 140 -7.30 -2.20 23.81
C LEU A 140 -7.48 -3.67 23.48
N GLY A 141 -8.35 -3.94 22.50
CA GLY A 141 -8.61 -5.29 22.03
C GLY A 141 -7.54 -5.82 21.05
N VAL A 142 -7.51 -7.11 20.87
CA VAL A 142 -6.56 -7.84 20.02
C VAL A 142 -6.63 -7.43 18.56
N GLY A 143 -7.79 -6.97 18.09
CA GLY A 143 -8.02 -6.58 16.69
C GLY A 143 -7.10 -5.47 16.20
N LEU A 144 -6.77 -4.52 17.07
CA LEU A 144 -5.85 -3.43 16.73
C LEU A 144 -4.43 -3.96 16.43
N GLY A 145 -3.95 -4.94 17.20
CA GLY A 145 -2.67 -5.62 16.95
C GLY A 145 -2.65 -6.36 15.60
N TRP A 146 -3.74 -7.03 15.26
CA TRP A 146 -3.87 -7.71 13.96
C TRP A 146 -3.89 -6.72 12.78
N ALA A 147 -4.58 -5.59 12.93
CA ALA A 147 -4.61 -4.54 11.90
C ALA A 147 -3.21 -3.94 11.67
N ILE A 148 -2.46 -3.67 12.73
CA ILE A 148 -1.08 -3.18 12.67
C ILE A 148 -0.17 -4.23 12.01
N GLY A 149 -0.21 -5.48 12.46
CA GLY A 149 0.57 -6.58 11.88
C GLY A 149 0.28 -6.76 10.40
N GLY A 150 -1.00 -6.74 10.01
CA GLY A 150 -1.43 -6.78 8.62
C GLY A 150 -0.88 -5.63 7.79
N ALA A 151 -0.86 -4.40 8.34
CA ALA A 151 -0.31 -3.24 7.66
C ALA A 151 1.20 -3.34 7.44
N TYR A 152 1.97 -3.90 8.39
CA TYR A 152 3.40 -4.16 8.18
C TYR A 152 3.65 -5.22 7.10
N VAL A 153 2.87 -6.29 7.06
CA VAL A 153 2.97 -7.31 6.01
C VAL A 153 2.60 -6.73 4.64
N LEU A 154 1.57 -5.88 4.57
CA LEU A 154 1.20 -5.14 3.36
C LEU A 154 2.33 -4.22 2.89
N LEU A 155 2.94 -3.48 3.82
CA LEU A 155 4.09 -2.61 3.57
C LEU A 155 5.26 -3.38 2.97
N LEU A 156 5.63 -4.50 3.59
CA LEU A 156 6.71 -5.36 3.11
C LEU A 156 6.44 -5.88 1.68
N GLY A 157 5.23 -6.37 1.44
CA GLY A 157 4.82 -6.83 0.10
C GLY A 157 4.87 -5.72 -0.94
N ALA A 158 4.44 -4.51 -0.57
CA ALA A 158 4.51 -3.34 -1.44
C ALA A 158 5.96 -2.97 -1.78
N LEU A 159 6.87 -2.96 -0.80
CA LEU A 159 8.29 -2.68 -1.02
C LEU A 159 8.96 -3.70 -1.96
N ILE A 160 8.66 -4.98 -1.80
CA ILE A 160 9.15 -6.05 -2.69
C ILE A 160 8.64 -5.84 -4.12
N GLY A 161 7.40 -5.37 -4.27
CA GLY A 161 6.76 -5.15 -5.57
C GLY A 161 7.15 -3.87 -6.29
N LEU A 162 7.65 -2.84 -5.59
CA LEU A 162 7.96 -1.50 -6.14
C LEU A 162 8.71 -1.49 -7.48
N PRO A 163 9.77 -2.31 -7.68
CA PRO A 163 10.52 -2.28 -8.94
C PRO A 163 9.71 -2.63 -10.19
N GLY A 164 8.52 -3.21 -10.04
CA GLY A 164 7.62 -3.57 -11.14
C GLY A 164 6.34 -2.72 -11.21
N ASP A 165 6.23 -1.67 -10.39
CA ASP A 165 5.01 -0.86 -10.30
C ASP A 165 4.73 -0.11 -11.61
N PRO A 166 3.52 -0.24 -12.19
CA PRO A 166 3.16 0.45 -13.42
C PRO A 166 3.14 1.97 -13.28
N ILE A 167 2.80 2.49 -12.08
CA ILE A 167 2.81 3.94 -11.80
C ILE A 167 4.25 4.44 -11.74
N ALA A 168 5.15 3.72 -11.06
CA ALA A 168 6.57 4.07 -11.01
C ALA A 168 7.18 4.10 -12.41
N VAL A 169 6.88 3.10 -13.25
CA VAL A 169 7.32 3.04 -14.64
C VAL A 169 6.75 4.20 -15.47
N TRP A 170 5.48 4.55 -15.26
CA TRP A 170 4.83 5.67 -15.95
C TRP A 170 5.43 7.02 -15.54
N VAL A 171 5.64 7.25 -14.25
CA VAL A 171 6.30 8.46 -13.73
C VAL A 171 7.73 8.54 -14.25
N TYR A 172 8.49 7.43 -14.19
CA TYR A 172 9.84 7.38 -14.72
C TYR A 172 9.87 7.74 -16.22
N LYS A 173 8.99 7.15 -17.03
CA LYS A 173 8.89 7.48 -18.46
C LYS A 173 8.56 8.95 -18.72
N ARG A 174 7.79 9.60 -17.85
CA ARG A 174 7.43 11.03 -17.98
C ARG A 174 8.49 11.97 -17.44
N THR A 175 9.22 11.57 -16.41
CA THR A 175 10.21 12.42 -15.73
C THR A 175 11.64 12.14 -16.14
N ALA A 176 11.91 10.97 -16.71
CA ALA A 176 13.25 10.60 -17.15
C ALA A 176 13.78 11.60 -18.19
N LYS A 177 14.94 12.17 -17.88
CA LYS A 177 15.66 13.07 -18.77
C LYS A 177 16.74 12.27 -19.50
N ALA A 178 16.71 12.29 -20.83
CA ALA A 178 17.80 11.80 -21.63
C ALA A 178 18.83 12.93 -21.87
N ARG A 179 20.08 12.54 -22.04
CA ARG A 179 21.17 13.45 -22.38
C ARG A 179 21.76 13.03 -23.72
N CYS A 180 21.86 13.98 -24.63
CA CYS A 180 22.49 13.73 -25.92
C CYS A 180 23.98 13.43 -25.72
N ARG A 181 24.49 12.41 -26.42
CA ARG A 181 25.93 12.09 -26.39
C ARG A 181 26.78 13.09 -27.18
N VAL A 182 26.16 13.75 -28.17
CA VAL A 182 26.87 14.70 -29.06
C VAL A 182 26.83 16.11 -28.47
N CYS A 183 25.65 16.71 -28.29
CA CYS A 183 25.52 18.11 -27.84
C CYS A 183 25.27 18.28 -26.34
N GLN A 184 25.18 17.20 -25.58
CA GLN A 184 24.97 17.17 -24.13
C GLN A 184 23.63 17.78 -23.65
N THR A 185 22.77 18.23 -24.57
CA THR A 185 21.44 18.78 -24.24
C THR A 185 20.58 17.73 -23.52
N ARG A 186 19.85 18.16 -22.51
CA ARG A 186 18.91 17.32 -21.74
C ARG A 186 17.48 17.57 -22.21
N TRP A 187 16.71 16.51 -22.44
CA TRP A 187 15.28 16.60 -22.74
C TRP A 187 14.49 15.52 -22.01
N LEU A 188 13.17 15.74 -21.90
CA LEU A 188 12.26 14.74 -21.32
C LEU A 188 12.04 13.59 -22.30
N VAL A 189 12.23 12.37 -21.85
CA VAL A 189 11.95 11.13 -22.60
C VAL A 189 10.44 10.86 -22.61
N SER A 190 9.64 11.85 -22.99
CA SER A 190 8.18 11.73 -23.02
C SER A 190 7.65 10.97 -24.24
N ARG A 191 8.47 10.86 -25.28
CA ARG A 191 8.22 10.07 -26.50
C ARG A 191 9.53 9.42 -26.90
N ALA A 192 9.46 8.27 -27.54
CA ALA A 192 10.63 7.59 -28.10
C ALA A 192 11.24 8.47 -29.20
N ALA A 193 11.92 9.55 -28.79
CA ALA A 193 12.65 10.41 -29.71
C ALA A 193 13.80 9.60 -30.28
N LEU A 194 13.74 9.30 -31.56
CA LEU A 194 14.79 8.60 -32.29
C LEU A 194 16.01 9.51 -32.52
N PHE A 195 15.79 10.82 -32.45
CA PHE A 195 16.80 11.83 -32.70
C PHE A 195 16.79 12.91 -31.61
N CYS A 196 17.95 13.49 -31.34
CA CYS A 196 18.09 14.64 -30.47
C CYS A 196 17.38 15.86 -31.08
N PRO A 197 16.48 16.55 -30.33
CA PRO A 197 15.77 17.71 -30.86
C PRO A 197 16.68 18.90 -31.15
N SER A 198 17.88 18.97 -30.53
CA SER A 198 18.79 20.10 -30.68
C SER A 198 19.83 19.95 -31.78
N CYS A 199 20.36 18.74 -32.01
CA CYS A 199 21.44 18.52 -32.98
C CYS A 199 21.13 17.42 -34.00
N GLY A 200 19.95 16.82 -33.98
CA GLY A 200 19.56 15.77 -34.91
C GLY A 200 20.30 14.42 -34.75
N ALA A 201 21.24 14.31 -33.80
CA ALA A 201 21.97 13.06 -33.58
C ALA A 201 21.04 11.94 -33.14
N SER A 202 21.24 10.73 -33.67
CA SER A 202 20.48 9.55 -33.28
C SER A 202 20.67 9.25 -31.78
N VAL A 203 19.56 9.10 -31.07
CA VAL A 203 19.51 8.77 -29.62
C VAL A 203 19.40 7.27 -29.40
N LEU A 204 19.17 6.52 -30.47
CA LEU A 204 19.05 5.06 -30.39
C LEU A 204 20.32 4.45 -29.79
N PRO A 205 20.19 3.52 -28.86
CA PRO A 205 21.33 2.74 -28.42
C PRO A 205 21.94 2.04 -29.63
N THR A 206 23.28 1.98 -29.70
CA THR A 206 24.08 1.44 -30.82
C THR A 206 23.75 0.00 -31.24
N HIS A 207 22.89 -0.67 -30.55
CA HIS A 207 22.45 -2.04 -30.77
C HIS A 207 21.04 -2.17 -31.40
N VAL A 208 20.33 -1.04 -31.60
CA VAL A 208 19.04 -1.05 -32.31
C VAL A 208 19.29 -0.59 -33.72
N ARG A 209 18.98 -1.44 -34.68
CA ARG A 209 19.02 -1.14 -36.12
C ARG A 209 17.63 -0.80 -36.61
N LEU A 210 17.53 0.17 -37.50
CA LEU A 210 16.33 0.42 -38.29
C LEU A 210 16.54 -0.14 -39.68
N CYS A 211 15.53 -0.83 -40.22
CA CYS A 211 15.54 -1.25 -41.60
C CYS A 211 15.57 -0.01 -42.51
N PRO A 212 16.48 0.06 -43.49
CA PRO A 212 16.56 1.21 -44.40
C PRO A 212 15.34 1.38 -45.30
N GLN A 213 14.62 0.29 -45.57
CA GLN A 213 13.45 0.32 -46.45
C GLN A 213 12.12 0.63 -45.70
N CYS A 214 11.87 0.00 -44.58
CA CYS A 214 10.58 0.14 -43.86
C CYS A 214 10.67 0.76 -42.46
N GLN A 215 11.88 1.13 -42.03
CA GLN A 215 12.19 1.73 -40.71
C GLN A 215 11.74 0.90 -39.48
N THR A 216 11.38 -0.36 -39.70
CA THR A 216 11.05 -1.27 -38.57
C THR A 216 12.31 -1.59 -37.79
N GLN A 217 12.17 -1.64 -36.47
CA GLN A 217 13.27 -2.01 -35.55
C GLN A 217 13.67 -3.47 -35.73
N ALA A 218 14.96 -3.71 -35.98
CA ALA A 218 15.56 -5.03 -36.08
C ALA A 218 16.41 -5.33 -34.85
N LYS A 219 16.43 -6.60 -34.42
CA LYS A 219 17.25 -7.05 -33.30
C LYS A 219 18.73 -7.18 -33.75
N ARG A 220 19.65 -7.18 -32.77
CA ARG A 220 21.11 -7.20 -33.02
C ARG A 220 21.59 -8.41 -33.87
N GLY A 221 20.87 -9.53 -33.87
CA GLY A 221 21.23 -10.75 -34.62
C GLY A 221 20.51 -10.92 -35.93
N ASP A 222 19.54 -10.07 -36.27
CA ASP A 222 18.74 -10.24 -37.46
C ASP A 222 19.58 -9.91 -38.72
N VAL A 223 19.55 -10.79 -39.70
CA VAL A 223 20.20 -10.58 -40.99
C VAL A 223 19.23 -9.93 -41.98
N HIS A 224 17.95 -10.26 -41.86
CA HIS A 224 16.87 -9.71 -42.69
C HIS A 224 15.82 -9.03 -41.83
N CYS A 225 15.17 -8.03 -42.39
CA CYS A 225 14.07 -7.32 -41.70
C CYS A 225 12.86 -8.24 -41.60
N ILE A 226 12.33 -8.41 -40.42
CA ILE A 226 11.15 -9.26 -40.14
C ILE A 226 9.86 -8.71 -40.80
N ALA A 227 9.81 -7.41 -41.15
CA ALA A 227 8.62 -6.78 -41.70
C ALA A 227 8.62 -6.74 -43.21
N CYS A 228 9.78 -6.51 -43.87
CA CYS A 228 9.85 -6.36 -45.32
C CYS A 228 10.83 -7.33 -46.01
N GLY A 229 11.53 -8.17 -45.25
CA GLY A 229 12.47 -9.16 -45.80
C GLY A 229 13.79 -8.59 -46.34
N SER A 230 13.99 -7.27 -46.36
CA SER A 230 15.23 -6.65 -46.85
C SER A 230 16.43 -7.02 -45.99
N GLU A 231 17.60 -7.17 -46.64
CA GLU A 231 18.85 -7.39 -45.92
C GLU A 231 19.22 -6.19 -45.09
N LEU A 232 19.62 -6.41 -43.83
CA LEU A 232 19.99 -5.36 -42.90
C LEU A 232 21.50 -5.09 -42.97
N PRO A 233 21.94 -3.82 -42.96
CA PRO A 233 23.35 -3.49 -43.02
C PRO A 233 24.10 -4.10 -41.84
N LYS A 234 25.25 -4.71 -42.05
CA LYS A 234 26.09 -5.31 -41.02
C LYS A 234 26.51 -4.24 -40.00
N LEU A 235 26.34 -4.52 -38.70
CA LEU A 235 26.83 -3.64 -37.68
C LEU A 235 28.34 -3.50 -37.76
N PRO A 236 28.92 -2.30 -37.70
CA PRO A 236 30.35 -2.15 -37.58
C PRO A 236 30.82 -2.92 -36.31
N VAL A 237 31.72 -3.87 -36.55
CA VAL A 237 32.40 -4.56 -35.44
C VAL A 237 33.19 -3.51 -34.71
N ASN A 238 32.80 -3.17 -33.48
CA ASN A 238 33.51 -2.21 -32.68
C ASN A 238 34.88 -2.84 -32.32
N PRO A 239 36.01 -2.37 -32.83
CA PRO A 239 37.30 -2.84 -32.36
C PRO A 239 37.40 -2.46 -30.87
N ARG A 240 37.68 -3.46 -30.04
CA ARG A 240 37.94 -3.30 -28.59
C ARG A 240 39.19 -2.48 -28.38
#